data_48dc1cfcef7f7031546df45b939c6445
#
_entry.id   48dc1cfcef7f7031546df45b939c6445
#
_cell.length_a   1.000
_cell.length_b   1.000
_cell.length_c   1.000
_cell.angle_alpha   90.00
_cell.angle_beta   90.00
_cell.angle_gamma   90.00
#
_symmetry.space_group_name_H-M   'P 1'
#
loop_
_entity.id
_entity.type
_entity.pdbx_description
1 polymer ?
#
loop_
_entity_poly.entity_id
_entity_poly.type
_entity_poly.pdbx_seq_one_letter_code
_entity_poly.pdbx_strand_id
1 'polypeptide(L)'
;MSTRAHRNFSEIVTLQSAHHKDGRRLNVDDLGVLKNASIVFNQDEILWVGEDKHFPEEFSNIEAWDASGKVCVPEIVDSHTHLVFGGDRAHEYNMRLNGATYEEIAASGGGILNTMKGTHNLTRSDLLKLAIERARQIKSYGVGTIEVKSGYGLSFEKEFELSRVIHDLKNVMKPDLQIINTFMAAHAVPSDYPTSYDYMKEVVLPLLDAVSEEKIIDAVDIFHEQNYFSDEDVRALFDRANRLGIAVKMHADEFNDNGGAKLACEYNALSCDHLLKTSFEGIEALKNSSTVATLLPGTSLFLGKEKANARAMLDVGVKVAMASDFNPGSCHCDNLLLIASIAAPMYKMNQAEMWAAITLNASHALGLKNQGAIVKGLKPRFSIFKTDSIDRITYNWGKNLAN
;
A
#
# COMPACT_ATOMS: atom_id res chain seq x y z
N MET A 1 -4.70 16.67 -26.99
CA MET A 1 -4.35 15.41 -26.33
C MET A 1 -4.99 14.27 -27.09
N SER A 2 -4.28 13.17 -27.38
CA SER A 2 -4.85 12.09 -28.20
C SER A 2 -5.82 11.26 -27.33
N THR A 3 -7.07 11.18 -27.77
CA THR A 3 -8.06 10.25 -27.21
C THR A 3 -7.80 8.87 -27.78
N ARG A 4 -7.91 7.82 -26.95
CA ARG A 4 -7.69 6.42 -27.30
C ARG A 4 -8.84 5.57 -26.81
N ALA A 5 -9.02 4.39 -27.42
CA ALA A 5 -9.96 3.38 -26.93
C ALA A 5 -9.24 2.05 -26.71
N HIS A 6 -9.65 1.35 -25.68
CA HIS A 6 -9.42 -0.11 -25.57
C HIS A 6 -10.77 -0.79 -25.71
N ARG A 7 -10.89 -1.69 -26.69
CA ARG A 7 -12.18 -2.28 -27.10
C ARG A 7 -12.23 -3.78 -26.91
N ASN A 8 -13.43 -4.30 -26.81
CA ASN A 8 -13.71 -5.75 -26.78
C ASN A 8 -13.15 -6.49 -25.57
N PHE A 9 -12.97 -5.84 -24.42
CA PHE A 9 -12.66 -6.59 -23.20
C PHE A 9 -13.72 -7.66 -22.93
N SER A 10 -13.31 -8.85 -22.54
CA SER A 10 -14.24 -9.87 -22.06
C SER A 10 -15.01 -9.35 -20.85
N GLU A 11 -14.31 -8.71 -19.91
CA GLU A 11 -14.92 -8.05 -18.75
C GLU A 11 -14.15 -6.78 -18.38
N ILE A 12 -14.89 -5.74 -17.94
CA ILE A 12 -14.37 -4.57 -17.26
C ILE A 12 -15.01 -4.52 -15.87
N VAL A 13 -14.19 -4.53 -14.82
CA VAL A 13 -14.63 -4.29 -13.45
C VAL A 13 -14.57 -2.80 -13.19
N THR A 14 -15.71 -2.17 -12.95
CA THR A 14 -15.77 -0.70 -12.82
C THR A 14 -15.58 -0.21 -11.40
N LEU A 15 -16.05 -0.95 -10.39
CA LEU A 15 -16.20 -0.49 -9.01
C LEU A 15 -16.96 0.84 -8.88
N GLN A 16 -17.83 1.17 -9.87
CA GLN A 16 -18.55 2.44 -9.90
C GLN A 16 -19.46 2.62 -8.68
N SER A 17 -20.24 1.58 -8.33
CA SER A 17 -21.10 1.62 -7.16
C SER A 17 -20.29 1.68 -5.86
N ALA A 18 -19.17 0.93 -5.78
CA ALA A 18 -18.25 1.00 -4.67
C ALA A 18 -17.66 2.42 -4.49
N HIS A 19 -17.30 3.07 -5.59
CA HIS A 19 -16.82 4.46 -5.58
C HIS A 19 -17.89 5.42 -5.03
N HIS A 20 -19.16 5.30 -5.45
CA HIS A 20 -20.26 6.12 -4.93
C HIS A 20 -20.53 5.89 -3.43
N LYS A 21 -20.22 4.69 -2.93
CA LYS A 21 -20.31 4.33 -1.50
C LYS A 21 -19.05 4.67 -0.71
N ASP A 22 -18.09 5.39 -1.31
CA ASP A 22 -16.80 5.71 -0.72
C ASP A 22 -16.03 4.47 -0.23
N GLY A 23 -16.18 3.33 -0.93
CA GLY A 23 -15.50 2.07 -0.61
C GLY A 23 -15.99 1.36 0.65
N ARG A 24 -17.21 1.68 1.12
CA ARG A 24 -17.78 1.21 2.40
C ARG A 24 -19.01 0.34 2.20
N ARG A 25 -19.21 -0.66 3.08
CA ARG A 25 -20.42 -1.52 3.10
C ARG A 25 -20.74 -2.12 1.74
N LEU A 26 -19.75 -2.70 1.10
CA LEU A 26 -19.88 -3.24 -0.24
C LEU A 26 -20.57 -4.59 -0.24
N ASN A 27 -21.47 -4.79 -1.20
CA ASN A 27 -22.02 -6.09 -1.54
C ASN A 27 -21.45 -6.58 -2.89
N VAL A 28 -21.79 -7.79 -3.31
CA VAL A 28 -21.23 -8.41 -4.52
C VAL A 28 -21.51 -7.58 -5.77
N ASP A 29 -22.67 -6.95 -5.87
CA ASP A 29 -23.08 -6.16 -7.05
C ASP A 29 -22.25 -4.88 -7.19
N ASP A 30 -21.62 -4.40 -6.12
CA ASP A 30 -20.77 -3.21 -6.14
C ASP A 30 -19.45 -3.42 -6.90
N LEU A 31 -19.13 -4.65 -7.30
CA LEU A 31 -18.03 -4.97 -8.20
C LEU A 31 -18.20 -4.32 -9.58
N GLY A 32 -19.43 -4.28 -10.08
CA GLY A 32 -19.80 -3.56 -11.32
C GLY A 32 -19.11 -4.14 -12.57
N VAL A 33 -19.34 -5.43 -12.86
CA VAL A 33 -18.74 -6.12 -14.02
C VAL A 33 -19.54 -5.82 -15.28
N LEU A 34 -18.88 -5.25 -16.29
CA LEU A 34 -19.40 -5.07 -17.65
C LEU A 34 -18.81 -6.16 -18.55
N LYS A 35 -19.64 -6.86 -19.33
CA LYS A 35 -19.22 -7.89 -20.30
C LYS A 35 -19.15 -7.32 -21.70
N ASN A 36 -18.22 -7.84 -22.53
CA ASN A 36 -17.99 -7.36 -23.89
C ASN A 36 -17.93 -5.83 -23.91
N ALA A 37 -17.03 -5.25 -23.15
CA ALA A 37 -17.01 -3.85 -22.81
C ALA A 37 -15.79 -3.12 -23.38
N SER A 38 -15.91 -1.78 -23.47
CA SER A 38 -14.87 -0.90 -24.00
C SER A 38 -14.71 0.33 -23.12
N ILE A 39 -13.54 0.96 -23.19
CA ILE A 39 -13.20 2.17 -22.46
C ILE A 39 -12.59 3.19 -23.43
N VAL A 40 -13.00 4.46 -23.30
CA VAL A 40 -12.40 5.61 -24.00
C VAL A 40 -11.78 6.54 -22.97
N PHE A 41 -10.57 6.99 -23.22
CA PHE A 41 -9.82 7.83 -22.28
C PHE A 41 -8.81 8.74 -23.02
N ASN A 42 -8.35 9.77 -22.32
CA ASN A 42 -7.18 10.57 -22.67
C ASN A 42 -6.12 10.46 -21.57
N GLN A 43 -5.14 11.35 -21.52
CA GLN A 43 -4.10 11.31 -20.48
C GLN A 43 -4.60 11.65 -19.09
N ASP A 44 -5.69 12.40 -18.98
CA ASP A 44 -6.15 12.99 -17.72
C ASP A 44 -7.34 12.24 -17.13
N GLU A 45 -8.25 11.76 -17.99
CA GLU A 45 -9.51 11.18 -17.54
C GLU A 45 -10.09 10.09 -18.45
N ILE A 46 -10.95 9.27 -17.86
CA ILE A 46 -11.84 8.34 -18.56
C ILE A 46 -13.00 9.16 -19.12
N LEU A 47 -13.21 9.09 -20.44
CA LEU A 47 -14.26 9.80 -21.14
C LEU A 47 -15.55 8.98 -21.22
N TRP A 48 -15.41 7.66 -21.39
CA TRP A 48 -16.54 6.74 -21.47
C TRP A 48 -16.10 5.30 -21.10
N VAL A 49 -17.03 4.55 -20.49
CA VAL A 49 -16.90 3.10 -20.27
C VAL A 49 -18.29 2.47 -20.38
N GLY A 50 -18.40 1.32 -21.04
CA GLY A 50 -19.67 0.63 -21.24
C GLY A 50 -19.54 -0.63 -22.09
N GLU A 51 -20.67 -1.33 -22.31
CA GLU A 51 -20.71 -2.46 -23.24
C GLU A 51 -20.40 -1.99 -24.66
N ASP A 52 -19.58 -2.72 -25.42
CA ASP A 52 -19.07 -2.30 -26.73
C ASP A 52 -20.19 -2.07 -27.76
N LYS A 53 -21.32 -2.77 -27.64
CA LYS A 53 -22.51 -2.53 -28.49
C LYS A 53 -23.11 -1.11 -28.35
N HIS A 54 -22.80 -0.40 -27.28
CA HIS A 54 -23.19 0.97 -27.01
C HIS A 54 -22.05 1.97 -27.20
N PHE A 55 -20.99 1.56 -27.94
CA PHE A 55 -19.81 2.42 -28.17
C PHE A 55 -20.26 3.72 -28.87
N PRO A 56 -19.91 4.90 -28.33
CA PRO A 56 -20.41 6.17 -28.88
C PRO A 56 -19.83 6.45 -30.28
N GLU A 57 -20.70 6.88 -31.20
CA GLU A 57 -20.35 7.16 -32.59
C GLU A 57 -19.28 8.26 -32.69
N GLU A 58 -19.29 9.23 -31.78
CA GLU A 58 -18.31 10.32 -31.70
C GLU A 58 -16.87 9.83 -31.54
N PHE A 59 -16.64 8.62 -31.03
CA PHE A 59 -15.34 7.99 -30.86
C PHE A 59 -15.02 6.94 -31.93
N SER A 60 -15.83 6.77 -32.96
CA SER A 60 -15.66 5.70 -33.96
C SER A 60 -14.35 5.78 -34.76
N ASN A 61 -13.76 6.99 -34.89
CA ASN A 61 -12.57 7.26 -35.69
C ASN A 61 -11.29 7.42 -34.87
N ILE A 62 -11.29 7.14 -33.55
CA ILE A 62 -10.09 7.26 -32.74
C ILE A 62 -9.24 5.98 -32.80
N GLU A 63 -7.95 6.10 -32.42
CA GLU A 63 -7.06 4.95 -32.28
C GLU A 63 -7.62 3.97 -31.24
N ALA A 64 -7.83 2.72 -31.64
CA ALA A 64 -8.35 1.67 -30.79
C ALA A 64 -7.40 0.47 -30.71
N TRP A 65 -7.19 -0.01 -29.49
CA TRP A 65 -6.49 -1.27 -29.24
C TRP A 65 -7.51 -2.38 -28.94
N ASP A 66 -7.36 -3.54 -29.60
CA ASP A 66 -8.21 -4.70 -29.35
C ASP A 66 -7.78 -5.45 -28.09
N ALA A 67 -8.69 -5.49 -27.12
CA ALA A 67 -8.49 -6.13 -25.82
C ALA A 67 -9.24 -7.48 -25.69
N SER A 68 -9.60 -8.11 -26.82
CA SER A 68 -10.29 -9.40 -26.83
C SER A 68 -9.56 -10.44 -25.96
N GLY A 69 -10.32 -11.19 -25.17
CA GLY A 69 -9.78 -12.22 -24.27
C GLY A 69 -9.07 -11.67 -23.03
N LYS A 70 -9.28 -10.39 -22.69
CA LYS A 70 -8.67 -9.75 -21.52
C LYS A 70 -9.72 -9.20 -20.56
N VAL A 71 -9.32 -9.07 -19.29
CA VAL A 71 -10.07 -8.41 -18.23
C VAL A 71 -9.34 -7.12 -17.85
N CYS A 72 -10.13 -6.05 -17.69
CA CYS A 72 -9.66 -4.77 -17.17
C CYS A 72 -10.24 -4.52 -15.78
N VAL A 73 -9.40 -4.13 -14.84
CA VAL A 73 -9.79 -3.73 -13.48
C VAL A 73 -9.19 -2.36 -13.16
N PRO A 74 -9.72 -1.61 -12.17
CA PRO A 74 -9.01 -0.44 -11.66
C PRO A 74 -7.59 -0.80 -11.28
N GLU A 75 -6.67 0.13 -11.38
CA GLU A 75 -5.27 -0.12 -11.08
C GLU A 75 -5.08 -0.69 -9.68
N ILE A 76 -4.30 -1.78 -9.61
CA ILE A 76 -3.91 -2.38 -8.34
C ILE A 76 -2.87 -1.47 -7.67
N VAL A 77 -3.11 -1.18 -6.39
CA VAL A 77 -2.30 -0.30 -5.56
C VAL A 77 -1.79 -1.07 -4.35
N ASP A 78 -0.48 -1.11 -4.19
CA ASP A 78 0.15 -1.63 -2.97
C ASP A 78 0.47 -0.45 -2.04
N SER A 79 -0.40 -0.22 -1.08
CA SER A 79 -0.40 0.98 -0.24
C SER A 79 0.51 0.90 0.99
N HIS A 80 1.35 -0.15 1.08
CA HIS A 80 2.29 -0.30 2.19
C HIS A 80 3.43 -1.26 1.82
N THR A 81 4.63 -0.72 1.58
CA THR A 81 5.85 -1.52 1.41
C THR A 81 7.07 -0.84 2.02
N HIS A 82 8.08 -1.66 2.39
CA HIS A 82 9.42 -1.23 2.79
C HIS A 82 10.45 -1.74 1.78
N LEU A 83 10.24 -1.47 0.51
CA LEU A 83 10.93 -2.05 -0.63
C LEU A 83 12.44 -1.73 -0.68
N VAL A 84 12.88 -0.59 -0.10
CA VAL A 84 14.29 -0.15 -0.14
C VAL A 84 15.04 -0.67 1.06
N PHE A 85 15.76 -1.76 0.86
CA PHE A 85 16.62 -2.37 1.89
C PHE A 85 17.77 -3.14 1.26
N GLY A 86 18.88 -3.32 2.04
CA GLY A 86 19.99 -4.18 1.71
C GLY A 86 19.96 -5.51 2.49
N GLY A 87 20.57 -6.55 1.91
CA GLY A 87 20.61 -7.88 2.51
C GLY A 87 19.27 -8.63 2.46
N ASP A 88 19.17 -9.69 3.26
CA ASP A 88 17.96 -10.48 3.46
C ASP A 88 17.90 -11.04 4.89
N ARG A 89 16.80 -11.67 5.24
CA ARG A 89 16.56 -12.30 6.54
C ARG A 89 16.18 -13.79 6.41
N ALA A 90 16.64 -14.44 5.33
CA ALA A 90 16.33 -15.85 5.07
C ALA A 90 16.83 -16.77 6.19
N HIS A 91 18.00 -16.47 6.78
CA HIS A 91 18.51 -17.20 7.93
C HIS A 91 17.56 -17.10 9.15
N GLU A 92 17.05 -15.92 9.45
CA GLU A 92 16.08 -15.72 10.56
C GLU A 92 14.77 -16.44 10.30
N TYR A 93 14.30 -16.46 9.04
CA TYR A 93 13.14 -17.26 8.64
C TYR A 93 13.37 -18.75 8.93
N ASN A 94 14.54 -19.29 8.58
CA ASN A 94 14.90 -20.66 8.89
C ASN A 94 14.99 -20.93 10.40
N MET A 95 15.54 -20.00 11.20
CA MET A 95 15.54 -20.11 12.66
C MET A 95 14.12 -20.23 13.22
N ARG A 96 13.15 -19.44 12.73
CA ARG A 96 11.75 -19.52 13.11
C ARG A 96 11.13 -20.88 12.75
N LEU A 97 11.41 -21.41 11.57
CA LEU A 97 10.94 -22.74 11.18
C LEU A 97 11.49 -23.84 12.11
N ASN A 98 12.65 -23.63 12.71
CA ASN A 98 13.25 -24.52 13.68
C ASN A 98 12.82 -24.22 15.14
N GLY A 99 11.82 -23.31 15.33
CA GLY A 99 11.22 -23.04 16.64
C GLY A 99 11.87 -21.93 17.45
N ALA A 100 12.84 -21.18 16.87
CA ALA A 100 13.47 -20.06 17.57
C ALA A 100 12.43 -18.95 17.88
N THR A 101 12.50 -18.41 19.08
CA THR A 101 11.67 -17.27 19.51
C THR A 101 12.18 -15.95 18.90
N TYR A 102 11.35 -14.91 19.01
CA TYR A 102 11.75 -13.57 18.58
C TYR A 102 12.96 -13.06 19.36
N GLU A 103 12.99 -13.33 20.67
CA GLU A 103 14.08 -12.95 21.58
C GLU A 103 15.40 -13.65 21.22
N GLU A 104 15.36 -14.93 20.87
CA GLU A 104 16.53 -15.70 20.43
C GLU A 104 17.10 -15.16 19.11
N ILE A 105 16.22 -14.81 18.16
CA ILE A 105 16.60 -14.18 16.90
C ILE A 105 17.22 -12.80 17.15
N ALA A 106 16.60 -11.97 17.98
CA ALA A 106 17.14 -10.65 18.33
C ALA A 106 18.51 -10.76 19.05
N ALA A 107 18.65 -11.69 19.99
CA ALA A 107 19.92 -11.95 20.71
C ALA A 107 21.05 -12.41 19.77
N SER A 108 20.72 -13.08 18.66
CA SER A 108 21.69 -13.47 17.63
C SER A 108 22.10 -12.33 16.69
N GLY A 109 21.62 -11.11 16.93
CA GLY A 109 21.86 -9.92 16.10
C GLY A 109 20.94 -9.78 14.90
N GLY A 110 19.81 -10.50 14.90
CA GLY A 110 18.75 -10.42 13.91
C GLY A 110 17.80 -9.22 14.11
N GLY A 111 16.66 -9.27 13.45
CA GLY A 111 15.67 -8.22 13.51
C GLY A 111 15.98 -7.02 12.59
N ILE A 112 15.37 -5.89 12.91
CA ILE A 112 15.52 -4.64 12.12
C ILE A 112 16.98 -4.19 12.03
N LEU A 113 17.79 -4.45 13.08
CA LEU A 113 19.22 -4.10 13.10
C LEU A 113 20.03 -4.85 12.04
N ASN A 114 19.65 -6.09 11.72
CA ASN A 114 20.28 -6.83 10.63
C ASN A 114 20.01 -6.16 9.28
N THR A 115 18.75 -5.79 9.02
CA THR A 115 18.37 -5.06 7.81
C THR A 115 19.05 -3.70 7.73
N MET A 116 19.13 -2.96 8.85
CA MET A 116 19.84 -1.69 8.93
C MET A 116 21.32 -1.86 8.52
N LYS A 117 22.04 -2.82 9.12
CA LYS A 117 23.45 -3.11 8.77
C LYS A 117 23.61 -3.46 7.29
N GLY A 118 22.73 -4.33 6.75
CA GLY A 118 22.74 -4.69 5.33
C GLY A 118 22.53 -3.47 4.43
N THR A 119 21.63 -2.58 4.82
CA THR A 119 21.31 -1.33 4.09
C THR A 119 22.48 -0.34 4.15
N HIS A 120 23.09 -0.15 5.32
CA HIS A 120 24.24 0.76 5.50
C HIS A 120 25.48 0.34 4.70
N ASN A 121 25.65 -0.95 4.43
CA ASN A 121 26.79 -1.48 3.67
C ASN A 121 26.68 -1.24 2.15
N LEU A 122 25.53 -0.79 1.67
CA LEU A 122 25.30 -0.53 0.24
C LEU A 122 25.44 0.97 -0.07
N THR A 123 25.90 1.24 -1.30
CA THR A 123 25.90 2.60 -1.83
C THR A 123 24.48 2.99 -2.26
N ARG A 124 24.21 4.31 -2.39
CA ARG A 124 22.95 4.82 -2.93
C ARG A 124 22.62 4.19 -4.30
N SER A 125 23.64 4.01 -5.16
CA SER A 125 23.47 3.40 -6.48
C SER A 125 23.05 1.93 -6.38
N ASP A 126 23.64 1.16 -5.47
CA ASP A 126 23.28 -0.25 -5.29
C ASP A 126 21.88 -0.40 -4.71
N LEU A 127 21.51 0.43 -3.73
CA LEU A 127 20.14 0.46 -3.17
C LEU A 127 19.12 0.81 -4.24
N LEU A 128 19.37 1.81 -5.08
CA LEU A 128 18.49 2.19 -6.18
C LEU A 128 18.33 1.05 -7.18
N LYS A 129 19.43 0.36 -7.54
CA LYS A 129 19.39 -0.80 -8.46
C LYS A 129 18.49 -1.90 -7.92
N LEU A 130 18.68 -2.31 -6.65
CA LEU A 130 17.84 -3.31 -6.00
C LEU A 130 16.36 -2.87 -5.92
N ALA A 131 16.13 -1.60 -5.63
CA ALA A 131 14.78 -1.04 -5.57
C ALA A 131 14.08 -1.08 -6.94
N ILE A 132 14.79 -0.78 -8.04
CA ILE A 132 14.26 -0.87 -9.41
C ILE A 132 13.91 -2.32 -9.77
N GLU A 133 14.77 -3.29 -9.43
CA GLU A 133 14.52 -4.71 -9.69
C GLU A 133 13.24 -5.19 -8.97
N ARG A 134 13.10 -4.87 -7.68
CA ARG A 134 11.92 -5.22 -6.86
C ARG A 134 10.66 -4.52 -7.35
N ALA A 135 10.74 -3.22 -7.67
CA ALA A 135 9.61 -2.46 -8.19
C ALA A 135 9.11 -2.99 -9.53
N ARG A 136 10.02 -3.41 -10.41
CA ARG A 136 9.67 -4.07 -11.68
C ARG A 136 9.01 -5.42 -11.45
N GLN A 137 9.47 -6.20 -10.46
CA GLN A 137 8.86 -7.46 -10.11
C GLN A 137 7.42 -7.26 -9.61
N ILE A 138 7.20 -6.33 -8.67
CA ILE A 138 5.86 -5.96 -8.19
C ILE A 138 4.96 -5.52 -9.35
N LYS A 139 5.46 -4.62 -10.22
CA LYS A 139 4.75 -4.17 -11.42
C LYS A 139 4.34 -5.34 -12.31
N SER A 140 5.19 -6.36 -12.46
CA SER A 140 4.92 -7.52 -13.31
C SER A 140 3.67 -8.31 -12.89
N TYR A 141 3.20 -8.15 -11.65
CA TYR A 141 1.95 -8.73 -11.15
C TYR A 141 0.71 -7.84 -11.40
N GLY A 142 0.87 -6.74 -12.14
CA GLY A 142 -0.22 -5.83 -12.49
C GLY A 142 -0.40 -4.66 -11.51
N VAL A 143 0.49 -4.49 -10.55
CA VAL A 143 0.49 -3.32 -9.65
C VAL A 143 0.96 -2.09 -10.42
N GLY A 144 0.22 -0.99 -10.35
CA GLY A 144 0.55 0.25 -11.04
C GLY A 144 0.90 1.42 -10.12
N THR A 145 0.61 1.30 -8.82
CA THR A 145 1.02 2.27 -7.78
C THR A 145 1.56 1.53 -6.57
N ILE A 146 2.72 1.96 -6.03
CA ILE A 146 3.29 1.43 -4.79
C ILE A 146 3.64 2.58 -3.84
N GLU A 147 3.37 2.40 -2.55
CA GLU A 147 4.01 3.16 -1.50
C GLU A 147 5.36 2.53 -1.15
N VAL A 148 6.37 3.36 -0.98
CA VAL A 148 7.70 2.95 -0.52
C VAL A 148 8.07 3.78 0.70
N LYS A 149 8.27 3.11 1.84
CA LYS A 149 8.64 3.73 3.10
C LYS A 149 10.17 3.66 3.28
N SER A 150 10.77 4.70 3.85
CA SER A 150 12.10 4.64 4.46
C SER A 150 12.04 3.88 5.79
N GLY A 151 13.04 3.97 6.66
CA GLY A 151 12.97 3.39 8.01
C GLY A 151 14.02 2.31 8.31
N TYR A 152 14.96 2.10 7.41
CA TYR A 152 16.11 1.22 7.65
C TYR A 152 17.44 1.97 7.73
N GLY A 153 17.41 3.29 7.71
CA GLY A 153 18.59 4.13 7.90
C GLY A 153 18.88 4.39 9.38
N LEU A 154 17.85 4.68 10.17
CA LEU A 154 17.88 4.90 11.62
C LEU A 154 18.96 5.90 12.09
N SER A 155 19.44 6.76 11.20
CA SER A 155 20.30 7.92 11.49
C SER A 155 19.95 9.05 10.52
N PHE A 156 20.35 10.29 10.83
CA PHE A 156 20.02 11.45 10.00
C PHE A 156 20.51 11.24 8.56
N GLU A 157 21.77 10.92 8.38
CA GLU A 157 22.39 10.80 7.05
C GLU A 157 21.81 9.65 6.25
N LYS A 158 21.59 8.49 6.89
CA LYS A 158 21.14 7.28 6.20
C LYS A 158 19.65 7.32 5.85
N GLU A 159 18.81 7.84 6.72
CA GLU A 159 17.38 8.04 6.40
C GLU A 159 17.20 9.11 5.32
N PHE A 160 18.02 10.17 5.34
CA PHE A 160 18.02 11.16 4.28
C PHE A 160 18.43 10.55 2.93
N GLU A 161 19.48 9.72 2.94
CA GLU A 161 19.90 8.97 1.75
C GLU A 161 18.80 8.05 1.22
N LEU A 162 18.10 7.30 2.12
CA LEU A 162 16.99 6.42 1.73
C LEU A 162 15.83 7.22 1.10
N SER A 163 15.44 8.33 1.69
CA SER A 163 14.39 9.20 1.14
C SER A 163 14.75 9.68 -0.28
N ARG A 164 16.03 9.99 -0.53
CA ARG A 164 16.54 10.35 -1.86
C ARG A 164 16.56 9.15 -2.81
N VAL A 165 16.90 7.94 -2.35
CA VAL A 165 16.83 6.70 -3.17
C VAL A 165 15.40 6.46 -3.63
N ILE A 166 14.41 6.62 -2.75
CA ILE A 166 12.99 6.46 -3.11
C ILE A 166 12.55 7.55 -4.08
N HIS A 167 13.02 8.79 -3.91
CA HIS A 167 12.77 9.87 -4.87
C HIS A 167 13.36 9.58 -6.25
N ASP A 168 14.57 9.06 -6.31
CA ASP A 168 15.21 8.63 -7.58
C ASP A 168 14.42 7.49 -8.22
N LEU A 169 14.01 6.49 -7.43
CA LEU A 169 13.15 5.40 -7.89
C LEU A 169 11.84 5.93 -8.50
N LYS A 170 11.19 6.90 -7.83
CA LYS A 170 9.98 7.57 -8.34
C LYS A 170 10.19 8.19 -9.71
N ASN A 171 11.33 8.79 -9.96
CA ASN A 171 11.65 9.42 -11.24
C ASN A 171 12.00 8.40 -12.33
N VAL A 172 12.77 7.36 -11.99
CA VAL A 172 13.17 6.31 -12.94
C VAL A 172 11.99 5.46 -13.39
N MET A 173 11.03 5.20 -12.49
CA MET A 173 9.89 4.32 -12.79
C MET A 173 8.74 5.00 -13.53
N LYS A 174 8.75 6.34 -13.65
CA LYS A 174 7.74 7.06 -14.46
C LYS A 174 7.92 6.78 -15.95
N PRO A 175 6.82 6.74 -16.74
CA PRO A 175 5.41 6.80 -16.32
C PRO A 175 4.82 5.44 -15.88
N ASP A 176 5.61 4.39 -15.94
CA ASP A 176 5.17 2.99 -15.88
C ASP A 176 4.64 2.54 -14.52
N LEU A 177 5.16 3.11 -13.44
CA LEU A 177 4.79 2.81 -12.07
C LEU A 177 4.76 4.10 -11.25
N GLN A 178 3.67 4.34 -10.55
CA GLN A 178 3.57 5.47 -9.62
C GLN A 178 4.17 5.07 -8.28
N ILE A 179 5.11 5.88 -7.77
CA ILE A 179 5.73 5.68 -6.45
C ILE A 179 5.28 6.79 -5.52
N ILE A 180 4.84 6.43 -4.32
CA ILE A 180 4.58 7.33 -3.20
C ILE A 180 5.71 7.17 -2.20
N ASN A 181 6.44 8.25 -1.93
CA ASN A 181 7.59 8.25 -1.03
C ASN A 181 7.14 8.63 0.38
N THR A 182 7.14 7.68 1.30
CA THR A 182 6.75 7.89 2.69
C THR A 182 7.97 7.91 3.60
N PHE A 183 8.18 9.04 4.27
CA PHE A 183 9.21 9.20 5.29
C PHE A 183 8.82 8.45 6.56
N MET A 184 9.66 7.51 6.99
CA MET A 184 9.42 6.70 8.19
C MET A 184 10.69 6.52 9.04
N ALA A 185 11.43 7.59 9.31
CA ALA A 185 12.57 7.51 10.24
C ALA A 185 12.16 7.03 11.65
N ALA A 186 10.91 7.27 12.04
CA ALA A 186 10.32 6.77 13.29
C ALA A 186 9.84 5.31 13.17
N HIS A 187 10.71 4.40 12.70
CA HIS A 187 10.44 2.96 12.54
C HIS A 187 10.95 2.13 13.74
N ALA A 188 12.11 2.48 14.28
CA ALA A 188 12.66 1.91 15.49
C ALA A 188 13.56 2.93 16.18
N VAL A 189 13.76 2.76 17.49
CA VAL A 189 14.71 3.59 18.25
C VAL A 189 16.07 2.91 18.23
N PRO A 190 17.11 3.55 17.65
CA PRO A 190 18.46 3.01 17.69
C PRO A 190 19.01 2.95 19.11
N SER A 191 19.89 1.95 19.39
CA SER A 191 20.48 1.73 20.72
C SER A 191 21.34 2.90 21.23
N ASP A 192 21.76 3.79 20.34
CA ASP A 192 22.54 4.98 20.66
C ASP A 192 21.72 6.09 21.36
N TYR A 193 20.38 5.95 21.34
CA TYR A 193 19.45 6.89 21.97
C TYR A 193 18.80 6.25 23.19
N PRO A 194 18.83 6.94 24.37
CA PRO A 194 18.24 6.42 25.60
C PRO A 194 16.72 6.26 25.52
N THR A 195 16.03 7.15 24.78
CA THR A 195 14.59 7.18 24.66
C THR A 195 14.14 7.50 23.23
N SER A 196 12.87 7.17 22.90
CA SER A 196 12.24 7.58 21.64
C SER A 196 12.18 9.12 21.53
N TYR A 197 11.96 9.81 22.64
CA TYR A 197 11.93 11.27 22.69
C TYR A 197 13.27 11.90 22.24
N ASP A 198 14.41 11.36 22.72
CA ASP A 198 15.74 11.87 22.33
C ASP A 198 15.97 11.65 20.82
N TYR A 199 15.64 10.47 20.31
CA TYR A 199 15.75 10.16 18.87
C TYR A 199 14.82 11.03 18.02
N MET A 200 13.58 11.23 18.46
CA MET A 200 12.63 12.12 17.79
C MET A 200 13.17 13.54 17.68
N LYS A 201 13.68 14.08 18.80
CA LYS A 201 14.17 15.45 18.89
C LYS A 201 15.47 15.67 18.10
N GLU A 202 16.40 14.72 18.17
CA GLU A 202 17.75 14.90 17.60
C GLU A 202 17.83 14.46 16.13
N VAL A 203 17.00 13.52 15.71
CA VAL A 203 17.08 12.95 14.36
C VAL A 203 15.78 13.13 13.58
N VAL A 204 14.65 12.58 14.05
CA VAL A 204 13.45 12.46 13.23
C VAL A 204 12.86 13.81 12.84
N LEU A 205 12.66 14.72 13.79
CA LEU A 205 12.05 16.03 13.52
C LEU A 205 12.95 16.94 12.67
N PRO A 206 14.28 17.08 12.97
CA PRO A 206 15.17 17.84 12.09
C PRO A 206 15.28 17.25 10.67
N LEU A 207 15.27 15.93 10.57
CA LEU A 207 15.32 15.25 9.27
C LEU A 207 14.04 15.44 8.47
N LEU A 208 12.87 15.41 9.13
CA LEU A 208 11.59 15.72 8.45
C LEU A 208 11.64 17.14 7.82
N ASP A 209 12.18 18.11 8.53
CA ASP A 209 12.36 19.46 7.97
C ASP A 209 13.25 19.43 6.71
N ALA A 210 14.39 18.76 6.79
CA ALA A 210 15.35 18.69 5.68
C ALA A 210 14.78 17.99 4.44
N VAL A 211 14.08 16.85 4.57
CA VAL A 211 13.46 16.15 3.43
C VAL A 211 12.26 16.92 2.87
N SER A 212 11.57 17.68 3.72
CA SER A 212 10.46 18.56 3.31
C SER A 212 10.95 19.75 2.47
N GLU A 213 12.06 20.38 2.86
CA GLU A 213 12.69 21.45 2.08
C GLU A 213 13.08 21.00 0.67
N GLU A 214 13.58 19.76 0.53
CA GLU A 214 13.87 19.15 -0.77
C GLU A 214 12.62 18.72 -1.55
N LYS A 215 11.44 18.69 -0.93
CA LYS A 215 10.17 18.24 -1.53
C LYS A 215 10.25 16.83 -2.12
N ILE A 216 10.95 15.94 -1.46
CA ILE A 216 11.20 14.57 -1.96
C ILE A 216 10.24 13.53 -1.38
N ILE A 217 9.46 13.87 -0.36
CA ILE A 217 8.50 12.98 0.30
C ILE A 217 7.05 13.38 0.01
N ASP A 218 6.14 12.41 0.05
CA ASP A 218 4.70 12.60 -0.17
C ASP A 218 3.90 12.44 1.14
N ALA A 219 4.39 11.64 2.08
CA ALA A 219 3.75 11.37 3.37
C ALA A 219 4.78 11.09 4.47
N VAL A 220 4.29 11.06 5.72
CA VAL A 220 5.06 10.70 6.93
C VAL A 220 4.39 9.54 7.61
N ASP A 221 5.17 8.62 8.17
CA ASP A 221 4.69 7.46 8.94
C ASP A 221 5.48 7.29 10.24
N ILE A 222 4.89 6.61 11.22
CA ILE A 222 5.47 6.31 12.52
C ILE A 222 5.00 4.95 13.03
N PHE A 223 5.86 4.20 13.69
CA PHE A 223 5.51 2.94 14.35
C PHE A 223 5.06 3.20 15.80
N HIS A 224 3.77 3.44 15.95
CA HIS A 224 3.13 3.63 17.25
C HIS A 224 2.85 2.29 17.92
N GLU A 225 3.73 1.88 18.84
CA GLU A 225 3.61 0.60 19.53
C GLU A 225 4.32 0.66 20.88
N GLN A 226 3.90 -0.20 21.81
CA GLN A 226 4.54 -0.33 23.12
C GLN A 226 6.04 -0.63 22.97
N ASN A 227 6.89 0.12 23.66
CA ASN A 227 8.36 0.06 23.59
C ASN A 227 8.98 0.58 22.28
N TYR A 228 8.20 1.21 21.40
CA TYR A 228 8.67 1.93 20.22
C TYR A 228 8.41 3.43 20.39
N PHE A 229 7.39 3.97 19.72
CA PHE A 229 7.06 5.39 19.81
C PHE A 229 5.74 5.59 20.54
N SER A 230 5.71 6.60 21.41
CA SER A 230 4.59 6.96 22.28
C SER A 230 3.56 7.86 21.59
N ASP A 231 2.42 8.13 22.27
CA ASP A 231 1.43 9.13 21.84
C ASP A 231 2.06 10.52 21.69
N GLU A 232 2.98 10.89 22.59
CA GLU A 232 3.68 12.17 22.55
C GLU A 232 4.58 12.29 21.33
N ASP A 233 5.26 11.20 20.95
CA ASP A 233 6.10 11.12 19.75
C ASP A 233 5.24 11.26 18.48
N VAL A 234 4.09 10.56 18.44
CA VAL A 234 3.13 10.70 17.34
C VAL A 234 2.65 12.13 17.19
N ARG A 235 2.21 12.75 18.30
CA ARG A 235 1.74 14.14 18.31
C ARG A 235 2.82 15.10 17.84
N ALA A 236 4.05 14.95 18.32
CA ALA A 236 5.18 15.80 17.93
C ALA A 236 5.45 15.70 16.41
N LEU A 237 5.47 14.47 15.86
CA LEU A 237 5.72 14.23 14.44
C LEU A 237 4.57 14.71 13.56
N PHE A 238 3.34 14.39 13.92
CA PHE A 238 2.17 14.72 13.10
C PHE A 238 1.83 16.20 13.14
N ASP A 239 2.02 16.89 14.28
CA ASP A 239 1.91 18.33 14.36
C ASP A 239 2.95 19.02 13.47
N ARG A 240 4.18 18.46 13.40
CA ARG A 240 5.23 18.99 12.52
C ARG A 240 4.87 18.76 11.05
N ALA A 241 4.46 17.53 10.67
CA ALA A 241 4.04 17.21 9.32
C ALA A 241 2.87 18.08 8.85
N ASN A 242 1.85 18.28 9.71
CA ASN A 242 0.70 19.14 9.42
C ASN A 242 1.10 20.60 9.17
N ARG A 243 2.04 21.14 9.95
CA ARG A 243 2.59 22.50 9.73
C ARG A 243 3.32 22.61 8.38
N LEU A 244 3.92 21.52 7.91
CA LEU A 244 4.61 21.45 6.62
C LEU A 244 3.66 21.11 5.47
N GLY A 245 2.38 20.84 5.75
CA GLY A 245 1.37 20.44 4.75
C GLY A 245 1.57 19.02 4.20
N ILE A 246 2.21 18.15 4.97
CA ILE A 246 2.52 16.76 4.57
C ILE A 246 1.51 15.83 5.22
N ALA A 247 0.94 14.90 4.43
CA ALA A 247 0.00 13.90 4.90
C ALA A 247 0.67 12.90 5.85
N VAL A 248 -0.11 12.33 6.78
CA VAL A 248 0.39 11.39 7.79
C VAL A 248 -0.29 10.02 7.65
N LYS A 249 0.43 8.98 8.05
CA LYS A 249 0.03 7.58 8.15
C LYS A 249 0.57 7.01 9.47
N MET A 250 0.09 5.85 9.89
CA MET A 250 0.54 5.24 11.15
C MET A 250 0.53 3.73 11.08
N HIS A 251 1.64 3.08 11.48
CA HIS A 251 1.60 1.68 11.94
C HIS A 251 1.05 1.68 13.36
N ALA A 252 0.01 0.91 13.63
CA ALA A 252 -0.64 0.93 14.93
C ALA A 252 -1.32 -0.39 15.29
N ASP A 253 -1.43 -0.63 16.59
CA ASP A 253 -2.17 -1.75 17.17
C ASP A 253 -1.74 -3.10 16.58
N GLU A 254 -0.43 -3.26 16.26
CA GLU A 254 0.11 -4.50 15.69
C GLU A 254 0.29 -5.56 16.77
N PHE A 255 0.96 -5.21 17.87
CA PHE A 255 1.24 -6.15 18.97
C PHE A 255 0.34 -5.93 20.15
N ASN A 256 -0.07 -4.69 20.42
CA ASN A 256 -0.92 -4.29 21.53
C ASN A 256 -1.97 -3.28 21.06
N ASP A 257 -3.11 -3.22 21.77
CA ASP A 257 -4.08 -2.11 21.63
C ASP A 257 -3.58 -0.91 22.43
N ASN A 258 -2.94 0.01 21.74
CA ASN A 258 -2.42 1.26 22.32
C ASN A 258 -3.34 2.45 22.02
N GLY A 259 -4.52 2.22 21.43
CA GLY A 259 -5.41 3.30 20.98
C GLY A 259 -4.89 4.01 19.72
N GLY A 260 -3.96 3.41 18.99
CA GLY A 260 -3.34 3.99 17.82
C GLY A 260 -4.32 4.29 16.70
N ALA A 261 -5.30 3.42 16.46
CA ALA A 261 -6.36 3.66 15.50
C ALA A 261 -7.14 4.94 15.79
N LYS A 262 -7.47 5.21 17.07
CA LYS A 262 -8.14 6.43 17.48
C LYS A 262 -7.25 7.66 17.28
N LEU A 263 -5.98 7.57 17.70
CA LEU A 263 -5.01 8.65 17.55
C LEU A 263 -4.78 9.01 16.08
N ALA A 264 -4.66 8.01 15.17
CA ALA A 264 -4.58 8.24 13.73
C ALA A 264 -5.79 9.00 13.19
N CYS A 265 -7.01 8.66 13.66
CA CYS A 265 -8.24 9.33 13.26
C CYS A 265 -8.29 10.79 13.77
N GLU A 266 -7.77 11.10 14.96
CA GLU A 266 -7.68 12.48 15.49
C GLU A 266 -6.85 13.39 14.55
N TYR A 267 -5.83 12.82 13.90
CA TYR A 267 -4.98 13.54 12.93
C TYR A 267 -5.46 13.47 11.48
N ASN A 268 -6.61 12.85 11.21
CA ASN A 268 -7.09 12.57 9.85
C ASN A 268 -6.03 11.88 8.99
N ALA A 269 -5.30 10.92 9.57
CA ALA A 269 -4.29 10.15 8.86
C ALA A 269 -4.88 9.51 7.60
N LEU A 270 -4.10 9.45 6.51
CA LEU A 270 -4.54 8.79 5.28
C LEU A 270 -4.88 7.33 5.53
N SER A 271 -4.04 6.64 6.31
CA SER A 271 -4.30 5.27 6.75
C SER A 271 -3.74 5.00 8.14
N CYS A 272 -4.30 3.96 8.75
CA CYS A 272 -3.81 3.32 9.95
C CYS A 272 -3.60 1.85 9.62
N ASP A 273 -2.37 1.36 9.76
CA ASP A 273 -1.91 0.14 9.15
C ASP A 273 -1.67 -0.96 10.22
N HIS A 274 -1.78 -2.26 9.88
CA HIS A 274 -1.77 -3.47 10.71
C HIS A 274 -3.08 -3.77 11.45
N LEU A 275 -3.38 -3.11 12.55
CA LEU A 275 -4.65 -3.17 13.28
C LEU A 275 -5.04 -4.56 13.81
N LEU A 276 -4.04 -5.40 14.16
CA LEU A 276 -4.29 -6.77 14.64
C LEU A 276 -5.00 -6.78 16.00
N LYS A 277 -4.71 -5.78 16.84
CA LYS A 277 -5.17 -5.69 18.24
C LYS A 277 -6.16 -4.53 18.47
N THR A 278 -6.54 -3.82 17.41
CA THR A 278 -7.46 -2.68 17.53
C THR A 278 -8.76 -3.04 18.25
N SER A 279 -9.09 -2.27 19.28
CA SER A 279 -10.31 -2.39 20.07
C SER A 279 -11.57 -1.97 19.30
N PHE A 280 -12.74 -2.21 19.93
CA PHE A 280 -14.02 -1.72 19.41
C PHE A 280 -14.06 -0.19 19.31
N GLU A 281 -13.45 0.52 20.25
CA GLU A 281 -13.32 1.98 20.27
C GLU A 281 -12.50 2.46 19.06
N GLY A 282 -11.40 1.77 18.73
CA GLY A 282 -10.59 2.05 17.56
C GLY A 282 -11.37 1.81 16.25
N ILE A 283 -12.11 0.70 16.16
CA ILE A 283 -12.98 0.41 15.01
C ILE A 283 -14.07 1.48 14.83
N GLU A 284 -14.69 1.94 15.91
CA GLU A 284 -15.72 2.98 15.87
C GLU A 284 -15.11 4.35 15.46
N ALA A 285 -13.89 4.67 15.89
CA ALA A 285 -13.17 5.84 15.44
C ALA A 285 -12.89 5.79 13.92
N LEU A 286 -12.38 4.66 13.41
CA LEU A 286 -12.15 4.45 11.99
C LEU A 286 -13.42 4.56 11.15
N LYS A 287 -14.54 3.99 11.62
CA LYS A 287 -15.85 4.09 10.97
C LYS A 287 -16.28 5.54 10.76
N ASN A 288 -16.05 6.40 11.77
CA ASN A 288 -16.49 7.78 11.79
C ASN A 288 -15.46 8.76 11.19
N SER A 289 -14.37 8.25 10.62
CA SER A 289 -13.29 9.04 10.03
C SER A 289 -13.15 8.81 8.52
N SER A 290 -12.25 9.58 7.90
CA SER A 290 -11.80 9.32 6.50
C SER A 290 -10.58 8.39 6.45
N THR A 291 -9.97 8.07 7.59
CA THR A 291 -8.78 7.21 7.71
C THR A 291 -9.09 5.80 7.21
N VAL A 292 -8.22 5.28 6.36
CA VAL A 292 -8.35 3.92 5.82
C VAL A 292 -7.68 2.93 6.77
N ALA A 293 -8.36 1.85 7.09
CA ALA A 293 -7.78 0.70 7.79
C ALA A 293 -7.01 -0.17 6.78
N THR A 294 -5.68 -0.11 6.75
CA THR A 294 -4.87 -0.92 5.84
C THR A 294 -4.41 -2.19 6.54
N LEU A 295 -4.96 -3.31 6.15
CA LEU A 295 -4.62 -4.61 6.73
C LEU A 295 -3.46 -5.25 5.98
N LEU A 296 -2.57 -5.93 6.72
CA LEU A 296 -1.35 -6.54 6.22
C LEU A 296 -1.37 -8.07 6.44
N PRO A 297 -2.25 -8.78 5.72
CA PRO A 297 -2.45 -10.22 5.96
C PRO A 297 -1.23 -11.07 5.64
N GLY A 298 -0.36 -10.61 4.74
CA GLY A 298 0.91 -11.27 4.41
C GLY A 298 1.81 -11.40 5.62
N THR A 299 1.92 -10.34 6.42
CA THR A 299 2.69 -10.30 7.67
C THR A 299 2.18 -11.29 8.70
N SER A 300 0.85 -11.31 8.93
CA SER A 300 0.23 -12.27 9.85
C SER A 300 0.51 -13.71 9.43
N LEU A 301 0.37 -14.03 8.13
CA LEU A 301 0.62 -15.36 7.59
C LEU A 301 2.10 -15.76 7.70
N PHE A 302 3.02 -14.88 7.29
CA PHE A 302 4.45 -15.15 7.27
C PHE A 302 5.03 -15.34 8.69
N LEU A 303 4.46 -14.62 9.66
CA LEU A 303 4.86 -14.72 11.07
C LEU A 303 4.08 -15.76 11.87
N GLY A 304 3.04 -16.38 11.30
CA GLY A 304 2.14 -17.30 12.02
C GLY A 304 1.36 -16.62 13.14
N LYS A 305 1.04 -15.32 12.98
CA LYS A 305 0.32 -14.53 13.97
C LYS A 305 -1.20 -14.48 13.70
N GLU A 306 -1.93 -13.92 14.65
CA GLU A 306 -3.35 -13.61 14.51
C GLU A 306 -3.57 -12.66 13.33
N LYS A 307 -4.78 -12.68 12.81
CA LYS A 307 -5.23 -11.76 11.77
C LYS A 307 -6.08 -10.63 12.37
N ALA A 308 -6.04 -9.45 11.75
CA ALA A 308 -6.94 -8.35 12.08
C ALA A 308 -8.42 -8.73 11.93
N ASN A 309 -9.30 -8.11 12.71
CA ASN A 309 -10.74 -8.38 12.65
C ASN A 309 -11.41 -7.63 11.48
N ALA A 310 -11.01 -7.96 10.25
CA ALA A 310 -11.49 -7.32 9.04
C ALA A 310 -13.03 -7.38 8.93
N ARG A 311 -13.66 -8.51 9.28
CA ARG A 311 -15.13 -8.64 9.13
C ARG A 311 -15.87 -7.65 10.02
N ALA A 312 -15.46 -7.49 11.28
CA ALA A 312 -16.06 -6.49 12.17
C ALA A 312 -15.91 -5.05 11.62
N MET A 313 -14.75 -4.72 11.06
CA MET A 313 -14.52 -3.41 10.43
C MET A 313 -15.44 -3.19 9.22
N LEU A 314 -15.51 -4.17 8.31
CA LEU A 314 -16.33 -4.09 7.09
C LEU A 314 -17.82 -4.00 7.41
N ASP A 315 -18.32 -4.79 8.37
CA ASP A 315 -19.74 -4.82 8.74
C ASP A 315 -20.23 -3.48 9.30
N VAL A 316 -19.40 -2.78 10.06
CA VAL A 316 -19.78 -1.46 10.58
C VAL A 316 -19.52 -0.34 9.58
N GLY A 317 -18.84 -0.62 8.46
CA GLY A 317 -18.60 0.34 7.38
C GLY A 317 -17.28 1.12 7.50
N VAL A 318 -16.26 0.52 8.11
CA VAL A 318 -14.88 1.02 8.00
C VAL A 318 -14.39 0.84 6.56
N LYS A 319 -13.65 1.80 6.06
CA LYS A 319 -12.95 1.71 4.76
C LYS A 319 -11.70 0.84 4.94
N VAL A 320 -11.72 -0.37 4.37
CA VAL A 320 -10.64 -1.36 4.53
C VAL A 320 -9.82 -1.47 3.25
N ALA A 321 -8.51 -1.32 3.35
CA ALA A 321 -7.53 -1.66 2.32
C ALA A 321 -6.73 -2.89 2.71
N MET A 322 -6.05 -3.51 1.74
CA MET A 322 -5.03 -4.54 1.94
C MET A 322 -3.76 -4.16 1.19
N ALA A 323 -2.62 -4.43 1.80
CA ALA A 323 -1.31 -4.21 1.21
C ALA A 323 -0.36 -5.38 1.51
N SER A 324 0.78 -5.42 0.82
CA SER A 324 1.72 -6.55 0.94
C SER A 324 2.56 -6.50 2.20
N ASP A 325 2.89 -5.31 2.68
CA ASP A 325 3.95 -5.10 3.66
C ASP A 325 5.27 -5.74 3.20
N PHE A 326 5.57 -5.64 1.90
CA PHE A 326 6.78 -6.24 1.35
C PHE A 326 8.03 -5.67 2.04
N ASN A 327 8.68 -6.53 2.84
CA ASN A 327 9.88 -6.21 3.60
C ASN A 327 10.71 -7.47 3.86
N PRO A 328 11.99 -7.37 4.28
CA PRO A 328 12.83 -8.55 4.46
C PRO A 328 12.50 -9.38 5.70
N GLY A 329 11.76 -8.83 6.67
CA GLY A 329 11.63 -9.42 8.01
C GLY A 329 10.33 -10.14 8.28
N SER A 330 9.23 -9.49 7.99
CA SER A 330 7.89 -9.92 8.38
C SER A 330 7.01 -10.34 7.21
N CYS A 331 7.33 -9.93 5.96
CA CYS A 331 6.63 -10.39 4.77
C CYS A 331 7.48 -10.25 3.50
N HIS A 332 8.24 -11.27 3.15
CA HIS A 332 9.04 -11.27 1.92
C HIS A 332 8.23 -11.82 0.73
N CYS A 333 7.05 -11.22 0.49
CA CYS A 333 6.16 -11.55 -0.61
C CYS A 333 5.77 -10.27 -1.37
N ASP A 334 6.21 -10.18 -2.62
CA ASP A 334 6.01 -9.05 -3.52
C ASP A 334 4.77 -9.19 -4.43
N ASN A 335 3.95 -10.22 -4.20
CA ASN A 335 2.75 -10.51 -4.99
C ASN A 335 1.48 -10.20 -4.18
N LEU A 336 1.02 -8.94 -4.24
CA LEU A 336 -0.19 -8.49 -3.55
C LEU A 336 -1.45 -9.28 -3.97
N LEU A 337 -1.56 -9.69 -5.24
CA LEU A 337 -2.71 -10.49 -5.70
C LEU A 337 -2.75 -11.86 -5.01
N LEU A 338 -1.61 -12.51 -4.82
CA LEU A 338 -1.54 -13.77 -4.08
C LEU A 338 -1.96 -13.55 -2.62
N ILE A 339 -1.43 -12.51 -1.98
CA ILE A 339 -1.79 -12.15 -0.60
C ILE A 339 -3.30 -11.90 -0.49
N ALA A 340 -3.88 -11.09 -1.38
CA ALA A 340 -5.31 -10.78 -1.38
C ALA A 340 -6.18 -12.03 -1.62
N SER A 341 -5.75 -12.92 -2.54
CA SER A 341 -6.45 -14.17 -2.84
C SER A 341 -6.53 -15.12 -1.64
N ILE A 342 -5.48 -15.17 -0.83
CA ILE A 342 -5.43 -15.97 0.40
C ILE A 342 -6.23 -15.27 1.51
N ALA A 343 -6.08 -13.95 1.64
CA ALA A 343 -6.68 -13.17 2.72
C ALA A 343 -8.20 -13.03 2.59
N ALA A 344 -8.74 -12.87 1.38
CA ALA A 344 -10.17 -12.62 1.19
C ALA A 344 -11.07 -13.70 1.83
N PRO A 345 -10.88 -15.01 1.62
CA PRO A 345 -11.66 -16.04 2.31
C PRO A 345 -11.37 -16.08 3.83
N MET A 346 -10.13 -15.80 4.26
CA MET A 346 -9.78 -15.76 5.68
C MET A 346 -10.49 -14.61 6.43
N TYR A 347 -10.66 -13.47 5.76
CA TYR A 347 -11.38 -12.30 6.27
C TYR A 347 -12.89 -12.33 5.98
N LYS A 348 -13.38 -13.36 5.30
CA LYS A 348 -14.77 -13.51 4.84
C LYS A 348 -15.21 -12.30 3.99
N MET A 349 -14.33 -11.81 3.15
CA MET A 349 -14.62 -10.74 2.19
C MET A 349 -15.40 -11.30 0.99
N ASN A 350 -16.36 -10.54 0.51
CA ASN A 350 -16.91 -10.75 -0.83
C ASN A 350 -15.95 -10.20 -1.90
N GLN A 351 -16.24 -10.47 -3.17
CA GLN A 351 -15.35 -10.11 -4.27
C GLN A 351 -15.21 -8.59 -4.43
N ALA A 352 -16.28 -7.82 -4.25
CA ALA A 352 -16.22 -6.36 -4.34
C ALA A 352 -15.40 -5.75 -3.19
N GLU A 353 -15.53 -6.27 -1.96
CA GLU A 353 -14.71 -5.85 -0.82
C GLU A 353 -13.22 -6.12 -1.08
N MET A 354 -12.88 -7.32 -1.58
CA MET A 354 -11.50 -7.70 -1.87
C MET A 354 -10.88 -6.82 -2.98
N TRP A 355 -11.58 -6.63 -4.11
CA TRP A 355 -11.07 -5.79 -5.18
C TRP A 355 -10.99 -4.31 -4.78
N ALA A 356 -11.98 -3.77 -4.07
CA ALA A 356 -11.92 -2.42 -3.54
C ALA A 356 -10.74 -2.23 -2.56
N ALA A 357 -10.41 -3.26 -1.76
CA ALA A 357 -9.33 -3.19 -0.78
C ALA A 357 -7.94 -3.05 -1.42
N ILE A 358 -7.71 -3.56 -2.63
CA ILE A 358 -6.42 -3.46 -3.34
C ILE A 358 -6.43 -2.46 -4.50
N THR A 359 -7.51 -1.69 -4.68
CA THR A 359 -7.65 -0.67 -5.73
C THR A 359 -8.18 0.64 -5.15
N LEU A 360 -9.49 0.79 -5.00
CA LEU A 360 -10.18 2.01 -4.55
C LEU A 360 -9.73 2.45 -3.14
N ASN A 361 -9.84 1.57 -2.16
CA ASN A 361 -9.49 1.91 -0.78
C ASN A 361 -7.98 2.04 -0.60
N ALA A 362 -7.17 1.21 -1.29
CA ALA A 362 -5.72 1.35 -1.31
C ALA A 362 -5.27 2.69 -1.93
N SER A 363 -5.95 3.16 -3.00
CA SER A 363 -5.73 4.51 -3.54
C SER A 363 -6.03 5.60 -2.51
N HIS A 364 -7.16 5.46 -1.79
CA HIS A 364 -7.53 6.41 -0.75
C HIS A 364 -6.53 6.41 0.42
N ALA A 365 -5.96 5.24 0.78
CA ALA A 365 -4.90 5.12 1.79
C ALA A 365 -3.61 5.87 1.43
N LEU A 366 -3.47 6.27 0.16
CA LEU A 366 -2.38 7.09 -0.35
C LEU A 366 -2.82 8.52 -0.73
N GLY A 367 -4.03 8.93 -0.40
CA GLY A 367 -4.58 10.24 -0.75
C GLY A 367 -4.94 10.42 -2.23
N LEU A 368 -4.96 9.34 -3.01
CA LEU A 368 -5.21 9.35 -4.44
C LEU A 368 -6.71 9.21 -4.75
N LYS A 369 -7.49 10.28 -4.53
CA LYS A 369 -8.97 10.26 -4.58
C LYS A 369 -9.57 10.22 -6.00
N ASN A 370 -8.79 10.50 -7.04
CA ASN A 370 -9.27 10.58 -8.42
C ASN A 370 -8.90 9.35 -9.27
N GLN A 371 -8.64 8.21 -8.63
CA GLN A 371 -8.36 6.90 -9.24
C GLN A 371 -8.92 5.76 -8.36
N GLY A 372 -8.70 4.50 -8.76
CA GLY A 372 -9.15 3.32 -8.01
C GLY A 372 -10.53 2.77 -8.42
N ALA A 373 -11.20 3.43 -9.38
CA ALA A 373 -12.39 2.94 -10.05
C ALA A 373 -12.34 3.29 -11.54
N ILE A 374 -13.04 2.56 -12.40
CA ILE A 374 -13.16 2.86 -13.83
C ILE A 374 -14.48 3.60 -14.05
N VAL A 375 -14.44 4.92 -13.88
CA VAL A 375 -15.60 5.81 -13.93
C VAL A 375 -15.25 7.05 -14.75
N LYS A 376 -16.18 7.55 -15.55
CA LYS A 376 -16.00 8.81 -16.30
C LYS A 376 -15.54 9.94 -15.37
N GLY A 377 -14.51 10.67 -15.79
CA GLY A 377 -13.92 11.79 -15.07
C GLY A 377 -12.79 11.40 -14.10
N LEU A 378 -12.62 10.11 -13.80
CA LEU A 378 -11.45 9.64 -13.03
C LEU A 378 -10.23 9.42 -13.95
N LYS A 379 -9.04 9.38 -13.36
CA LYS A 379 -7.80 9.09 -14.09
C LYS A 379 -7.85 7.71 -14.75
N PRO A 380 -7.31 7.57 -15.97
CA PRO A 380 -7.31 6.31 -16.71
C PRO A 380 -6.20 5.39 -16.21
N ARG A 381 -6.33 4.96 -14.96
CA ARG A 381 -5.40 4.04 -14.32
C ARG A 381 -6.10 2.69 -14.11
N PHE A 382 -5.60 1.68 -14.80
CA PHE A 382 -6.18 0.34 -14.78
C PHE A 382 -5.12 -0.73 -15.01
N SER A 383 -5.38 -1.92 -14.48
CA SER A 383 -4.57 -3.13 -14.67
C SER A 383 -5.31 -4.08 -15.62
N ILE A 384 -4.57 -4.72 -16.52
CA ILE A 384 -5.12 -5.60 -17.55
C ILE A 384 -4.56 -7.02 -17.38
N PHE A 385 -5.43 -8.01 -17.50
CA PHE A 385 -5.09 -9.42 -17.30
C PHE A 385 -5.44 -10.28 -18.53
N LYS A 386 -4.58 -11.25 -18.86
CA LYS A 386 -4.74 -12.22 -19.94
C LYS A 386 -5.67 -13.36 -19.50
N THR A 387 -6.93 -13.05 -19.33
CA THR A 387 -8.01 -13.98 -18.98
C THR A 387 -9.35 -13.38 -19.41
N ASP A 388 -10.34 -14.21 -19.57
CA ASP A 388 -11.69 -13.84 -20.00
C ASP A 388 -12.68 -13.63 -18.84
N SER A 389 -12.25 -13.87 -17.58
CA SER A 389 -13.08 -13.67 -16.40
C SER A 389 -12.27 -13.16 -15.21
N ILE A 390 -12.86 -12.21 -14.47
CA ILE A 390 -12.33 -11.69 -13.20
C ILE A 390 -12.13 -12.80 -12.16
N ASP A 391 -12.98 -13.82 -12.14
CA ASP A 391 -12.93 -14.92 -11.20
C ASP A 391 -11.61 -15.70 -11.31
N ARG A 392 -11.04 -15.79 -12.49
CA ARG A 392 -9.81 -16.56 -12.74
C ARG A 392 -8.57 -15.88 -12.19
N ILE A 393 -8.58 -14.57 -11.96
CA ILE A 393 -7.40 -13.83 -11.51
C ILE A 393 -7.01 -14.28 -10.10
N THR A 394 -7.96 -14.29 -9.18
CA THR A 394 -7.72 -14.68 -7.77
C THR A 394 -7.85 -16.19 -7.53
N TYR A 395 -8.54 -16.93 -8.42
CA TYR A 395 -8.62 -18.40 -8.36
C TYR A 395 -7.28 -19.08 -8.69
N ASN A 396 -6.50 -18.52 -9.62
CA ASN A 396 -5.24 -19.10 -10.09
C ASN A 396 -4.06 -18.67 -9.20
N TRP A 397 -3.98 -19.19 -7.99
CA TRP A 397 -2.95 -18.87 -7.03
C TRP A 397 -1.53 -19.02 -7.60
N GLY A 398 -0.72 -17.98 -7.44
CA GLY A 398 0.67 -17.95 -7.87
C GLY A 398 0.89 -17.83 -9.40
N LYS A 399 -0.16 -17.86 -10.22
CA LYS A 399 -0.02 -17.58 -11.64
C LYS A 399 -0.04 -16.08 -11.90
N ASN A 400 0.93 -15.63 -12.66
CA ASN A 400 0.93 -14.27 -13.17
C ASN A 400 0.09 -14.20 -14.46
N LEU A 401 -1.05 -13.54 -14.40
CA LEU A 401 -1.94 -13.30 -15.54
C LEU A 401 -1.87 -11.85 -16.04
N ALA A 402 -1.05 -10.97 -15.44
CA ALA A 402 -0.92 -9.59 -15.86
C ALA A 402 -0.39 -9.48 -17.30
N ASN A 403 -0.82 -8.40 -18.01
CA ASN A 403 -0.52 -8.19 -19.43
C ASN A 403 0.72 -7.32 -19.62
#